data_8b780835da60ec21645fc44f80dd3267
#
_entry.id   8b780835da60ec21645fc44f80dd3267
#
_cell.length_a   1.000
_cell.length_b   1.000
_cell.length_c   1.000
_cell.angle_alpha   90.00
_cell.angle_beta   90.00
_cell.angle_gamma   90.00
#
_symmetry.space_group_name_H-M   'P 1'
#
loop_
_entity.id
_entity.type
_entity.pdbx_description
1 polymer ?
#
loop_
_entity_poly.entity_id
_entity_poly.type
_entity_poly.pdbx_seq_one_letter_code
_entity_poly.pdbx_strand_id
1 'polypeptide(L)'
;DADLAARLPASFGALLQIVLGVAGIGLWSFGEAVCRPSLQYLRRGGWRLRILDRCLPALSTVAMMPLIAACAGLLAAFLWSIAGSWFFPSALPQNFQLIHWQDVGSYVPLLKTSLWLAGGASFAALLVVLAWSYAAPNTTLNNRWLLGSIFMPFFMPQISFLLGMQISLSRIGLDGTWFALMWVHMIFILPYTWLIVIPAR
;
A
#
# COMPACT_ATOMS: atom_id res chain seq x y z
N ASP A 1 11.21 -4.78 30.81
CA ASP A 1 9.73 -4.87 30.97
C ASP A 1 8.98 -3.69 30.31
N ALA A 2 9.57 -2.48 30.25
CA ALA A 2 8.95 -1.33 29.56
C ALA A 2 8.70 -1.60 28.05
N ASP A 3 9.52 -2.39 27.44
CA ASP A 3 9.45 -2.75 26.00
C ASP A 3 8.26 -3.67 25.68
N LEU A 4 7.88 -4.53 26.62
CA LEU A 4 6.71 -5.39 26.51
C LEU A 4 5.40 -4.60 26.70
N ALA A 5 5.38 -3.63 27.60
CA ALA A 5 4.22 -2.78 27.83
C ALA A 5 3.89 -1.89 26.62
N ALA A 6 4.89 -1.45 25.85
CA ALA A 6 4.71 -0.69 24.63
C ALA A 6 4.24 -1.56 23.44
N ARG A 7 4.57 -2.85 23.43
CA ARG A 7 4.21 -3.79 22.35
C ARG A 7 2.75 -4.24 22.41
N LEU A 8 2.17 -4.34 23.61
CA LEU A 8 0.77 -4.74 23.78
C LEU A 8 -0.23 -3.79 23.10
N PRO A 9 -0.19 -2.46 23.32
CA PRO A 9 -1.10 -1.55 22.62
C PRO A 9 -0.87 -1.52 21.12
N ALA A 10 0.37 -1.68 20.63
CA ALA A 10 0.65 -1.76 19.21
C ALA A 10 0.04 -3.00 18.55
N SER A 11 0.13 -4.17 19.20
CA SER A 11 -0.50 -5.41 18.71
C SER A 11 -2.02 -5.35 18.76
N PHE A 12 -2.60 -4.71 19.79
CA PHE A 12 -4.04 -4.48 19.87
C PHE A 12 -4.52 -3.55 18.75
N GLY A 13 -3.80 -2.45 18.51
CA GLY A 13 -4.07 -1.54 17.38
C GLY A 13 -4.04 -2.26 16.03
N ALA A 14 -3.10 -3.19 15.85
CA ALA A 14 -3.01 -4.03 14.67
C ALA A 14 -4.23 -4.93 14.46
N LEU A 15 -4.66 -5.61 15.51
CA LEU A 15 -5.85 -6.47 15.47
C LEU A 15 -7.10 -5.64 15.17
N LEU A 16 -7.24 -4.47 15.79
CA LEU A 16 -8.35 -3.56 15.52
C LEU A 16 -8.37 -3.13 14.05
N GLN A 17 -7.22 -2.80 13.48
CA GLN A 17 -7.11 -2.40 12.08
C GLN A 17 -7.46 -3.54 11.12
N ILE A 18 -7.07 -4.78 11.43
CA ILE A 18 -7.49 -5.96 10.65
C ILE A 18 -9.01 -6.10 10.69
N VAL A 19 -9.62 -6.00 11.88
CA VAL A 19 -11.08 -6.09 12.04
C VAL A 19 -11.79 -5.00 11.24
N LEU A 20 -11.31 -3.75 11.32
CA LEU A 20 -11.86 -2.63 10.56
C LEU A 20 -11.69 -2.83 9.04
N GLY A 21 -10.54 -3.35 8.61
CA GLY A 21 -10.28 -3.67 7.21
C GLY A 21 -11.24 -4.74 6.69
N VAL A 22 -11.39 -5.84 7.41
CA VAL A 22 -12.33 -6.92 7.06
C VAL A 22 -13.77 -6.42 7.05
N ALA A 23 -14.16 -5.61 8.05
CA ALA A 23 -15.48 -4.99 8.10
C ALA A 23 -15.72 -4.07 6.90
N GLY A 24 -14.72 -3.25 6.53
CA GLY A 24 -14.79 -2.37 5.36
C GLY A 24 -14.99 -3.14 4.05
N ILE A 25 -14.24 -4.24 3.86
CA ILE A 25 -14.41 -5.13 2.69
C ILE A 25 -15.79 -5.80 2.70
N GLY A 26 -16.24 -6.26 3.87
CA GLY A 26 -17.56 -6.84 4.03
C GLY A 26 -18.66 -5.85 3.64
N LEU A 27 -18.56 -4.61 4.11
CA LEU A 27 -19.49 -3.52 3.77
C LEU A 27 -19.47 -3.20 2.27
N TRP A 28 -18.28 -3.12 1.68
CA TRP A 28 -18.12 -2.90 0.24
C TRP A 28 -18.75 -4.04 -0.58
N SER A 29 -18.41 -5.29 -0.23
CA SER A 29 -18.93 -6.49 -0.92
C SER A 29 -20.45 -6.60 -0.79
N PHE A 30 -21.00 -6.26 0.38
CA PHE A 30 -22.43 -6.20 0.62
C PHE A 30 -23.07 -5.09 -0.23
N GLY A 31 -22.51 -3.89 -0.23
CA GLY A 31 -22.95 -2.78 -1.07
C GLY A 31 -22.95 -3.15 -2.56
N GLU A 32 -21.89 -3.78 -3.04
CA GLU A 32 -21.80 -4.27 -4.41
C GLU A 32 -22.86 -5.35 -4.73
N ALA A 33 -23.06 -6.31 -3.83
CA ALA A 33 -24.05 -7.37 -3.99
C ALA A 33 -25.49 -6.83 -4.08
N VAL A 34 -25.79 -5.78 -3.34
CA VAL A 34 -27.10 -5.12 -3.35
C VAL A 34 -27.27 -4.19 -4.56
N CYS A 35 -26.24 -3.39 -4.86
CA CYS A 35 -26.32 -2.38 -5.93
C CYS A 35 -26.21 -3.00 -7.34
N ARG A 36 -25.42 -4.06 -7.50
CA ARG A 36 -25.18 -4.69 -8.80
C ARG A 36 -26.46 -5.18 -9.51
N PRO A 37 -27.35 -5.97 -8.87
CA PRO A 37 -28.59 -6.41 -9.49
C PRO A 37 -29.53 -5.24 -9.77
N SER A 38 -29.61 -4.26 -8.86
CA SER A 38 -30.44 -3.07 -9.02
C SER A 38 -30.01 -2.22 -10.22
N LEU A 39 -28.71 -2.01 -10.38
CA LEU A 39 -28.14 -1.29 -11.52
C LEU A 39 -28.34 -2.05 -12.85
N GLN A 40 -28.24 -3.39 -12.84
CA GLN A 40 -28.50 -4.21 -14.02
C GLN A 40 -29.96 -4.16 -14.42
N TYR A 41 -30.88 -4.19 -13.46
CA TYR A 41 -32.31 -4.06 -13.70
C TYR A 41 -32.65 -2.69 -14.33
N LEU A 42 -32.12 -1.61 -13.79
CA LEU A 42 -32.28 -0.25 -14.30
C LEU A 42 -31.71 -0.10 -15.73
N ARG A 43 -30.53 -0.68 -15.99
CA ARG A 43 -29.93 -0.67 -17.33
C ARG A 43 -30.76 -1.45 -18.36
N ARG A 44 -31.29 -2.62 -17.98
CA ARG A 44 -32.17 -3.44 -18.87
C ARG A 44 -33.51 -2.78 -19.16
N GLY A 45 -34.03 -2.00 -18.20
CA GLY A 45 -35.27 -1.26 -18.34
C GLY A 45 -35.16 0.03 -19.17
N GLY A 46 -33.98 0.38 -19.68
CA GLY A 46 -33.77 1.61 -20.46
C GLY A 46 -33.93 2.91 -19.66
N TRP A 47 -33.99 2.81 -18.34
CA TRP A 47 -34.15 3.97 -17.46
C TRP A 47 -32.86 4.78 -17.41
N ARG A 48 -32.85 5.96 -18.02
CA ARG A 48 -31.78 6.95 -17.87
C ARG A 48 -32.02 7.74 -16.59
N LEU A 49 -31.17 7.49 -15.59
CA LEU A 49 -31.14 8.29 -14.37
C LEU A 49 -30.46 9.63 -14.69
N ARG A 50 -31.21 10.56 -15.28
CA ARG A 50 -30.70 11.92 -15.62
C ARG A 50 -30.07 12.65 -14.44
N ILE A 51 -30.51 12.34 -13.21
CA ILE A 51 -29.94 12.89 -11.98
C ILE A 51 -28.52 12.35 -11.79
N LEU A 52 -28.31 11.06 -12.01
CA LEU A 52 -26.97 10.45 -11.89
C LEU A 52 -26.02 11.03 -12.94
N ASP A 53 -26.47 11.18 -14.18
CA ASP A 53 -25.64 11.77 -15.24
C ASP A 53 -25.22 13.20 -14.93
N ARG A 54 -26.04 13.96 -14.20
CA ARG A 54 -25.68 15.33 -13.74
C ARG A 54 -24.73 15.31 -12.53
N CYS A 55 -24.84 14.32 -11.66
CA CYS A 55 -24.00 14.22 -10.47
C CYS A 55 -22.64 13.55 -10.75
N LEU A 56 -22.51 12.75 -11.81
CA LEU A 56 -21.28 12.07 -12.18
C LEU A 56 -20.06 13.00 -12.31
N PRO A 57 -20.16 14.18 -12.96
CA PRO A 57 -19.02 15.10 -13.03
C PRO A 57 -18.59 15.62 -11.64
N ALA A 58 -19.57 15.97 -10.80
CA ALA A 58 -19.29 16.41 -9.43
C ALA A 58 -18.67 15.28 -8.60
N LEU A 59 -19.17 14.07 -8.74
CA LEU A 59 -18.65 12.89 -8.04
C LEU A 59 -17.22 12.55 -8.51
N SER A 60 -16.94 12.68 -9.81
CA SER A 60 -15.58 12.48 -10.33
C SER A 60 -14.61 13.54 -9.81
N THR A 61 -15.05 14.79 -9.69
CA THR A 61 -14.23 15.87 -9.11
C THR A 61 -13.91 15.58 -7.64
N VAL A 62 -14.90 15.13 -6.86
CA VAL A 62 -14.69 14.73 -5.46
C VAL A 62 -13.75 13.52 -5.37
N ALA A 63 -13.88 12.55 -6.25
CA ALA A 63 -13.00 11.38 -6.30
C ALA A 63 -11.54 11.75 -6.67
N MET A 64 -11.32 12.88 -7.35
CA MET A 64 -9.97 13.38 -7.64
C MET A 64 -9.33 14.16 -6.49
N MET A 65 -10.10 14.60 -5.49
CA MET A 65 -9.56 15.37 -4.36
C MET A 65 -8.39 14.68 -3.62
N PRO A 66 -8.43 13.36 -3.31
CA PRO A 66 -7.30 12.68 -2.68
C PRO A 66 -6.03 12.72 -3.55
N LEU A 67 -6.17 12.60 -4.87
CA LEU A 67 -5.04 12.69 -5.78
C LEU A 67 -4.44 14.10 -5.81
N ILE A 68 -5.29 15.12 -5.86
CA ILE A 68 -4.86 16.52 -5.79
C ILE A 68 -4.16 16.79 -4.45
N ALA A 69 -4.73 16.31 -3.35
CA ALA A 69 -4.11 16.43 -2.01
C ALA A 69 -2.76 15.74 -1.93
N ALA A 70 -2.62 14.55 -2.53
CA ALA A 70 -1.34 13.85 -2.60
C ALA A 70 -0.30 14.62 -3.42
N CYS A 71 -0.68 15.15 -4.58
CA CYS A 71 0.20 16.01 -5.40
C CYS A 71 0.59 17.30 -4.65
N ALA A 72 -0.35 17.93 -3.98
CA ALA A 72 -0.07 19.12 -3.15
C ALA A 72 0.89 18.79 -1.99
N GLY A 73 0.73 17.61 -1.36
CA GLY A 73 1.63 17.11 -0.33
C GLY A 73 3.06 16.88 -0.85
N LEU A 74 3.20 16.32 -2.04
CA LEU A 74 4.52 16.15 -2.68
C LEU A 74 5.17 17.51 -3.01
N LEU A 75 4.39 18.46 -3.52
CA LEU A 75 4.88 19.82 -3.78
C LEU A 75 5.29 20.51 -2.47
N ALA A 76 4.51 20.37 -1.42
CA ALA A 76 4.85 20.89 -0.11
C ALA A 76 6.14 20.27 0.46
N ALA A 77 6.32 18.96 0.31
CA ALA A 77 7.53 18.27 0.72
C ALA A 77 8.76 18.75 -0.08
N PHE A 78 8.61 18.95 -1.38
CA PHE A 78 9.66 19.54 -2.23
C PHE A 78 10.00 20.97 -1.77
N LEU A 79 8.98 21.81 -1.56
CA LEU A 79 9.16 23.16 -1.06
C LEU A 79 9.90 23.15 0.30
N TRP A 80 9.53 22.22 1.18
CA TRP A 80 10.19 22.07 2.49
C TRP A 80 11.64 21.67 2.36
N SER A 81 12.01 20.86 1.37
CA SER A 81 13.37 20.41 1.15
C SER A 81 14.35 21.55 0.80
N ILE A 82 13.83 22.65 0.23
CA ILE A 82 14.60 23.86 -0.13
C ILE A 82 14.31 25.05 0.79
N ALA A 83 13.39 24.90 1.75
CA ALA A 83 13.08 25.94 2.72
C ALA A 83 14.18 26.04 3.76
N GLY A 84 14.58 27.25 4.08
CA GLY A 84 15.38 27.54 5.26
C GLY A 84 14.53 27.55 6.54
N SER A 85 14.62 28.61 7.32
CA SER A 85 13.74 28.77 8.50
C SER A 85 12.28 29.00 8.06
N TRP A 86 11.39 28.11 8.49
CA TRP A 86 9.95 28.24 8.23
C TRP A 86 9.18 27.91 9.51
N PHE A 87 8.58 28.95 10.08
CA PHE A 87 7.83 28.83 11.33
C PHE A 87 6.42 29.37 11.17
N PHE A 88 5.48 28.70 11.82
CA PHE A 88 4.12 29.23 11.98
C PHE A 88 4.15 30.64 12.62
N PRO A 89 3.37 31.63 12.16
CA PRO A 89 2.23 31.53 11.23
C PRO A 89 2.54 31.83 9.75
N SER A 90 3.80 31.84 9.33
CA SER A 90 4.17 32.17 7.95
C SER A 90 3.64 31.14 6.95
N ALA A 91 2.91 31.60 5.93
CA ALA A 91 2.39 30.71 4.89
C ALA A 91 3.47 30.21 3.91
N LEU A 92 4.59 30.93 3.78
CA LEU A 92 5.72 30.59 2.94
C LEU A 92 7.02 30.70 3.73
N PRO A 93 8.10 29.97 3.35
CA PRO A 93 9.40 30.08 3.97
C PRO A 93 9.96 31.49 3.79
N GLN A 94 10.65 31.98 4.81
CA GLN A 94 11.25 33.33 4.80
C GLN A 94 12.46 33.42 3.86
N ASN A 95 13.17 32.31 3.70
CA ASN A 95 14.33 32.19 2.82
C ASN A 95 14.39 30.78 2.23
N PHE A 96 15.03 30.68 1.07
CA PHE A 96 15.30 29.40 0.42
C PHE A 96 16.80 29.07 0.56
N GLN A 97 17.08 27.87 1.00
CA GLN A 97 18.45 27.39 1.24
C GLN A 97 18.57 25.96 0.77
N LEU A 98 19.68 25.65 0.10
CA LEU A 98 20.02 24.27 -0.30
C LEU A 98 20.86 23.54 0.74
N ILE A 99 20.81 23.97 2.01
CA ILE A 99 21.65 23.40 3.07
C ILE A 99 21.41 21.89 3.24
N HIS A 100 20.15 21.47 3.12
CA HIS A 100 19.82 20.05 3.21
C HIS A 100 20.33 19.22 2.04
N TRP A 101 20.70 19.88 0.93
CA TRP A 101 21.23 19.23 -0.27
C TRP A 101 22.76 19.22 -0.32
N GLN A 102 23.43 19.94 0.57
CA GLN A 102 24.89 19.98 0.61
C GLN A 102 25.49 18.65 1.10
N ASP A 103 24.76 17.92 1.93
CA ASP A 103 25.17 16.64 2.50
C ASP A 103 24.54 15.43 1.84
N VAL A 104 24.05 15.57 0.59
CA VAL A 104 23.42 14.46 -0.16
C VAL A 104 24.38 13.27 -0.30
N GLY A 105 25.69 13.52 -0.32
CA GLY A 105 26.69 12.46 -0.39
C GLY A 105 26.58 11.42 0.73
N SER A 106 26.18 11.84 1.93
CA SER A 106 25.98 10.94 3.08
C SER A 106 24.80 9.99 2.91
N TYR A 107 23.80 10.37 2.09
CA TYR A 107 22.60 9.55 1.83
C TYR A 107 22.76 8.58 0.65
N VAL A 108 23.78 8.76 -0.19
CA VAL A 108 24.02 7.92 -1.37
C VAL A 108 24.17 6.43 -1.01
N PRO A 109 24.87 6.02 0.05
CA PRO A 109 24.94 4.62 0.45
C PRO A 109 23.57 4.04 0.82
N LEU A 110 22.76 4.82 1.56
CA LEU A 110 21.40 4.42 1.94
C LEU A 110 20.51 4.26 0.72
N LEU A 111 20.58 5.19 -0.22
CA LEU A 111 19.85 5.13 -1.48
C LEU A 111 20.23 3.90 -2.29
N LYS A 112 21.51 3.62 -2.45
CA LYS A 112 22.00 2.40 -3.12
C LYS A 112 21.46 1.15 -2.46
N THR A 113 21.54 1.05 -1.15
CA THR A 113 21.03 -0.09 -0.37
C THR A 113 19.54 -0.28 -0.61
N SER A 114 18.76 0.80 -0.53
CA SER A 114 17.31 0.76 -0.76
C SER A 114 16.96 0.35 -2.19
N LEU A 115 17.68 0.85 -3.20
CA LEU A 115 17.46 0.48 -4.61
C LEU A 115 17.81 -0.99 -4.88
N TRP A 116 18.91 -1.48 -4.32
CA TRP A 116 19.28 -2.90 -4.45
C TRP A 116 18.26 -3.81 -3.78
N LEU A 117 17.80 -3.44 -2.59
CA LEU A 117 16.79 -4.20 -1.87
C LEU A 117 15.45 -4.21 -2.63
N ALA A 118 14.98 -3.04 -3.05
CA ALA A 118 13.73 -2.91 -3.80
C ALA A 118 13.79 -3.65 -5.14
N GLY A 119 14.89 -3.49 -5.88
CA GLY A 119 15.10 -4.17 -7.16
C GLY A 119 15.16 -5.69 -7.00
N GLY A 120 15.93 -6.18 -6.03
CA GLY A 120 16.06 -7.61 -5.74
C GLY A 120 14.75 -8.23 -5.29
N ALA A 121 14.02 -7.59 -4.38
CA ALA A 121 12.73 -8.07 -3.91
C ALA A 121 11.67 -8.06 -5.03
N SER A 122 11.65 -7.03 -5.87
CA SER A 122 10.73 -6.94 -7.02
C SER A 122 11.03 -8.01 -8.06
N PHE A 123 12.31 -8.23 -8.36
CA PHE A 123 12.73 -9.26 -9.30
C PHE A 123 12.39 -10.67 -8.77
N ALA A 124 12.65 -10.94 -7.49
CA ALA A 124 12.29 -12.20 -6.87
C ALA A 124 10.76 -12.44 -6.88
N ALA A 125 9.97 -11.42 -6.53
CA ALA A 125 8.52 -11.50 -6.58
C ALA A 125 8.01 -11.77 -8.00
N LEU A 126 8.60 -11.12 -9.01
CA LEU A 126 8.26 -11.34 -10.41
C LEU A 126 8.56 -12.78 -10.84
N LEU A 127 9.72 -13.31 -10.49
CA LEU A 127 10.07 -14.71 -10.80
C LEU A 127 9.10 -15.70 -10.14
N VAL A 128 8.74 -15.47 -8.88
CA VAL A 128 7.79 -16.33 -8.16
C VAL A 128 6.42 -16.31 -8.84
N VAL A 129 5.91 -15.13 -9.19
CA VAL A 129 4.59 -14.99 -9.82
C VAL A 129 4.60 -15.59 -11.24
N LEU A 130 5.66 -15.36 -12.02
CA LEU A 130 5.80 -15.95 -13.36
C LEU A 130 5.89 -17.46 -13.29
N ALA A 131 6.76 -18.02 -12.42
CA ALA A 131 6.89 -19.46 -12.24
C ALA A 131 5.56 -20.09 -11.81
N TRP A 132 4.87 -19.46 -10.87
CA TRP A 132 3.54 -19.90 -10.45
C TRP A 132 2.52 -19.82 -11.59
N SER A 133 2.47 -18.69 -12.31
CA SER A 133 1.52 -18.51 -13.42
C SER A 133 1.74 -19.52 -14.55
N TYR A 134 2.98 -19.95 -14.76
CA TYR A 134 3.32 -20.96 -15.76
C TYR A 134 2.95 -22.38 -15.29
N ALA A 135 3.25 -22.71 -14.04
CA ALA A 135 3.09 -24.06 -13.49
C ALA A 135 1.66 -24.37 -13.02
N ALA A 136 0.90 -23.37 -12.60
CA ALA A 136 -0.40 -23.58 -11.98
C ALA A 136 -1.54 -23.63 -13.00
N PRO A 137 -2.47 -24.59 -12.90
CA PRO A 137 -3.72 -24.59 -13.67
C PRO A 137 -4.56 -23.34 -13.36
N ASN A 138 -5.37 -22.88 -14.33
CA ASN A 138 -6.25 -21.71 -14.17
C ASN A 138 -7.21 -21.82 -12.98
N THR A 139 -7.63 -23.03 -12.62
CA THR A 139 -8.46 -23.31 -11.44
C THR A 139 -7.75 -22.96 -10.14
N THR A 140 -6.45 -23.18 -10.07
CA THR A 140 -5.62 -22.87 -8.88
C THR A 140 -5.38 -21.36 -8.77
N LEU A 141 -5.17 -20.68 -9.91
CA LEU A 141 -4.98 -19.21 -9.96
C LEU A 141 -6.22 -18.44 -9.47
N ASN A 142 -7.41 -19.01 -9.65
CA ASN A 142 -8.68 -18.41 -9.21
C ASN A 142 -9.14 -18.89 -7.82
N ASN A 143 -8.31 -19.64 -7.10
CA ASN A 143 -8.65 -20.10 -5.77
C ASN A 143 -8.74 -18.90 -4.78
N ARG A 144 -9.94 -18.72 -4.20
CA ARG A 144 -10.22 -17.61 -3.26
C ARG A 144 -9.32 -17.62 -2.03
N TRP A 145 -8.95 -18.79 -1.54
CA TRP A 145 -8.06 -18.93 -0.39
C TRP A 145 -6.64 -18.48 -0.71
N LEU A 146 -6.15 -18.87 -1.89
CA LEU A 146 -4.84 -18.44 -2.36
C LEU A 146 -4.79 -16.93 -2.57
N LEU A 147 -5.80 -16.38 -3.27
CA LEU A 147 -5.90 -14.94 -3.46
C LEU A 147 -5.99 -14.21 -2.12
N GLY A 148 -6.82 -14.69 -1.19
CA GLY A 148 -6.91 -14.13 0.15
C GLY A 148 -5.57 -14.09 0.88
N SER A 149 -4.78 -15.17 0.78
CA SER A 149 -3.45 -15.24 1.40
C SER A 149 -2.44 -14.27 0.76
N ILE A 150 -2.45 -14.15 -0.57
CA ILE A 150 -1.56 -13.24 -1.30
C ILE A 150 -1.89 -11.78 -0.95
N PHE A 151 -3.18 -11.43 -0.84
CA PHE A 151 -3.62 -10.07 -0.55
C PHE A 151 -3.69 -9.75 0.94
N MET A 152 -3.50 -10.74 1.82
CA MET A 152 -3.53 -10.54 3.28
C MET A 152 -2.61 -9.39 3.78
N PRO A 153 -1.38 -9.21 3.24
CA PRO A 153 -0.51 -8.12 3.67
C PRO A 153 -1.10 -6.72 3.47
N PHE A 154 -2.04 -6.52 2.56
CA PHE A 154 -2.70 -5.23 2.35
C PHE A 154 -3.64 -4.85 3.50
N PHE A 155 -4.16 -5.83 4.21
CA PHE A 155 -5.10 -5.61 5.30
C PHE A 155 -4.42 -5.55 6.67
N MET A 156 -3.15 -5.96 6.72
CA MET A 156 -2.37 -5.89 7.96
C MET A 156 -1.70 -4.54 8.12
N PRO A 157 -1.72 -3.95 9.34
CA PRO A 157 -0.89 -2.78 9.62
C PRO A 157 0.57 -3.15 9.39
N GLN A 158 1.21 -2.45 8.46
CA GLN A 158 2.57 -2.76 8.04
C GLN A 158 3.54 -2.82 9.22
N ILE A 159 3.45 -1.86 10.15
CA ILE A 159 4.33 -1.78 11.33
C ILE A 159 4.20 -3.03 12.21
N SER A 160 2.98 -3.49 12.47
CA SER A 160 2.76 -4.66 13.34
C SER A 160 3.14 -5.97 12.67
N PHE A 161 2.91 -6.06 11.35
CA PHE A 161 3.38 -7.20 10.57
C PHE A 161 4.92 -7.27 10.58
N LEU A 162 5.60 -6.15 10.35
CA LEU A 162 7.06 -6.08 10.39
C LEU A 162 7.62 -6.48 11.76
N LEU A 163 6.99 -6.04 12.85
CA LEU A 163 7.39 -6.44 14.20
C LEU A 163 7.27 -7.95 14.40
N GLY A 164 6.14 -8.55 13.98
CA GLY A 164 5.94 -10.00 14.04
C GLY A 164 6.97 -10.78 13.22
N MET A 165 7.28 -10.30 12.02
CA MET A 165 8.31 -10.87 11.16
C MET A 165 9.70 -10.75 11.78
N GLN A 166 10.05 -9.60 12.36
CA GLN A 166 11.32 -9.40 13.04
C GLN A 166 11.49 -10.40 14.20
N ILE A 167 10.49 -10.56 15.04
CA ILE A 167 10.52 -11.53 16.14
C ILE A 167 10.68 -12.96 15.61
N SER A 168 9.98 -13.30 14.54
CA SER A 168 10.06 -14.65 13.95
C SER A 168 11.43 -14.93 13.34
N LEU A 169 11.97 -13.96 12.59
CA LEU A 169 13.29 -14.06 11.97
C LEU A 169 14.43 -14.09 13.01
N SER A 170 14.28 -13.32 14.09
CA SER A 170 15.24 -13.33 15.21
C SER A 170 15.30 -14.71 15.89
N ARG A 171 14.15 -15.39 16.05
CA ARG A 171 14.12 -16.73 16.65
C ARG A 171 14.86 -17.78 15.84
N ILE A 172 14.93 -17.63 14.52
CA ILE A 172 15.63 -18.55 13.61
C ILE A 172 17.03 -18.05 13.23
N GLY A 173 17.51 -16.96 13.88
CA GLY A 173 18.85 -16.41 13.68
C GLY A 173 19.06 -15.70 12.34
N LEU A 174 18.01 -15.29 11.64
CA LEU A 174 18.08 -14.59 10.36
C LEU A 174 17.90 -13.07 10.49
N ASP A 175 17.76 -12.56 11.71
CA ASP A 175 17.61 -11.13 11.96
C ASP A 175 18.82 -10.33 11.46
N GLY A 176 18.58 -9.15 10.89
CA GLY A 176 19.62 -8.29 10.33
C GLY A 176 20.28 -8.80 9.03
N THR A 177 19.84 -9.91 8.47
CA THR A 177 20.38 -10.43 7.21
C THR A 177 19.71 -9.80 5.99
N TRP A 178 20.46 -9.68 4.88
CA TRP A 178 19.92 -9.25 3.59
C TRP A 178 18.77 -10.14 3.10
N PHE A 179 18.87 -11.43 3.35
CA PHE A 179 17.84 -12.40 2.98
C PHE A 179 16.52 -12.11 3.70
N ALA A 180 16.57 -11.84 5.01
CA ALA A 180 15.40 -11.52 5.80
C ALA A 180 14.71 -10.23 5.30
N LEU A 181 15.50 -9.19 5.04
CA LEU A 181 15.00 -7.93 4.51
C LEU A 181 14.33 -8.13 3.14
N MET A 182 15.00 -8.84 2.24
CA MET A 182 14.48 -9.11 0.91
C MET A 182 13.19 -9.94 0.94
N TRP A 183 13.14 -10.95 1.81
CA TRP A 183 11.97 -11.80 2.02
C TRP A 183 10.75 -11.00 2.49
N VAL A 184 10.94 -10.16 3.49
CA VAL A 184 9.86 -9.31 4.03
C VAL A 184 9.36 -8.33 2.97
N HIS A 185 10.24 -7.67 2.21
CA HIS A 185 9.83 -6.76 1.13
C HIS A 185 9.10 -7.52 0.02
N MET A 186 9.56 -8.72 -0.33
CA MET A 186 8.92 -9.55 -1.35
C MET A 186 7.46 -9.87 -0.99
N ILE A 187 7.15 -10.16 0.27
CA ILE A 187 5.78 -10.44 0.73
C ILE A 187 4.83 -9.28 0.42
N PHE A 188 5.28 -8.03 0.61
CA PHE A 188 4.46 -6.85 0.29
C PHE A 188 4.38 -6.56 -1.21
N ILE A 189 5.41 -6.89 -1.98
CA ILE A 189 5.45 -6.65 -3.44
C ILE A 189 4.64 -7.70 -4.19
N LEU A 190 4.55 -8.92 -3.67
CA LEU A 190 3.93 -10.06 -4.31
C LEU A 190 2.47 -9.83 -4.78
N PRO A 191 1.58 -9.21 -3.97
CA PRO A 191 0.23 -8.87 -4.42
C PRO A 191 0.19 -7.93 -5.62
N TYR A 192 1.06 -6.91 -5.64
CA TYR A 192 1.14 -5.96 -6.76
C TYR A 192 1.60 -6.65 -8.04
N THR A 193 2.64 -7.48 -7.93
CA THR A 193 3.16 -8.25 -9.06
C THR A 193 2.10 -9.20 -9.60
N TRP A 194 1.33 -9.82 -8.72
CA TRP A 194 0.21 -10.69 -9.09
C TRP A 194 -0.85 -9.94 -9.89
N LEU A 195 -1.26 -8.75 -9.43
CA LEU A 195 -2.25 -7.92 -10.12
C LEU A 195 -1.83 -7.46 -11.51
N ILE A 196 -0.53 -7.31 -11.73
CA ILE A 196 0.02 -6.88 -13.03
C ILE A 196 0.16 -8.07 -13.98
N VAL A 197 0.70 -9.19 -13.50
CA VAL A 197 1.08 -10.33 -14.35
C VAL A 197 -0.11 -11.19 -14.73
N ILE A 198 -1.02 -11.49 -13.79
CA ILE A 198 -2.09 -12.44 -14.04
C ILE A 198 -3.17 -11.91 -15.00
N PRO A 199 -3.66 -10.66 -14.90
CA PRO A 199 -4.62 -10.13 -15.86
C PRO A 199 -4.04 -9.94 -17.28
N ALA A 200 -2.73 -9.84 -17.42
CA ALA A 200 -2.06 -9.68 -18.71
C ALA A 200 -1.94 -11.01 -19.53
N ARG A 201 -2.34 -12.13 -18.93
CA ARG A 201 -2.33 -13.48 -19.53
C ARG A 201 -3.71 -13.86 -20.07
#